data_127eb4728e81d20055cdc5324f3ed5d2
#
_entry.id   127eb4728e81d20055cdc5324f3ed5d2
#
_cell.length_a   1.000
_cell.length_b   1.000
_cell.length_c   1.000
_cell.angle_alpha   90.00
_cell.angle_beta   90.00
_cell.angle_gamma   90.00
#
_symmetry.space_group_name_H-M   'P 1'
#
loop_
_entity.id
_entity.type
_entity.pdbx_description
1 polymer ?
#
loop_
_entity_poly.entity_id
_entity_poly.type
_entity_poly.pdbx_seq_one_letter_code
_entity_poly.pdbx_strand_id
1 'polypeptide(L)'
;MRESGAQELCRFRERLDRFGSRMAALRRFKLIGRADFSKEQAFGFDASKLLLYTGNAGITGKALYDMLLQDYGLQMEMAAGNYVLAMTSLMDTDDGFARLEAALLEIDARLSAGQTAHPADHTQLSQESTAGEITQSSVTAASASENVSQFAQLYTPQEQVCTIAEALDSAQEAVELKNATGRIVSDYIYLYPPGIPLLAPGERITEKAVKDICLCLESGFTVHGLLPDEQAAVMK
;
A
#
# COMPACT_ATOMS: atom_id res chain seq x y z
N MET A 1 -1.00 38.54 -1.75
CA MET A 1 -1.00 37.09 -2.01
C MET A 1 0.40 36.50 -2.33
N ARG A 2 1.26 37.14 -3.14
CA ARG A 2 2.58 36.57 -3.46
C ARG A 2 3.57 36.54 -2.29
N GLU A 3 3.60 37.58 -1.47
CA GLU A 3 4.52 37.64 -0.30
C GLU A 3 4.14 36.69 0.81
N SER A 4 2.86 36.54 1.10
CA SER A 4 2.38 35.58 2.10
C SER A 4 2.62 34.11 1.69
N GLY A 5 2.48 33.80 0.39
CA GLY A 5 2.72 32.44 -0.13
C GLY A 5 4.17 31.98 0.02
N ALA A 6 5.15 32.87 -0.19
CA ALA A 6 6.55 32.52 0.00
C ALA A 6 6.88 32.23 1.48
N GLN A 7 6.32 33.02 2.40
CA GLN A 7 6.49 32.81 3.83
C GLN A 7 5.86 31.49 4.29
N GLU A 8 4.66 31.17 3.80
CA GLU A 8 4.00 29.91 4.14
C GLU A 8 4.78 28.69 3.60
N LEU A 9 5.35 28.79 2.41
CA LEU A 9 6.26 27.75 1.88
C LEU A 9 7.51 27.55 2.76
N CYS A 10 8.12 28.64 3.23
CA CYS A 10 9.25 28.53 4.14
C CYS A 10 8.86 27.84 5.45
N ARG A 11 7.74 28.23 6.07
CA ARG A 11 7.22 27.59 7.29
C ARG A 11 6.90 26.12 7.09
N PHE A 12 6.28 25.79 5.96
CA PHE A 12 5.97 24.41 5.63
C PHE A 12 7.23 23.56 5.48
N ARG A 13 8.25 24.09 4.80
CA ARG A 13 9.55 23.42 4.65
C ARG A 13 10.21 23.19 6.02
N GLU A 14 10.26 24.20 6.89
CA GLU A 14 10.78 24.08 8.24
C GLU A 14 10.01 23.02 9.06
N ARG A 15 8.69 22.90 8.85
CA ARG A 15 7.84 21.87 9.48
C ARG A 15 8.23 20.47 9.00
N LEU A 16 8.41 20.28 7.70
CA LEU A 16 8.87 19.02 7.12
C LEU A 16 10.25 18.63 7.63
N ASP A 17 11.19 19.57 7.71
CA ASP A 17 12.55 19.34 8.19
C ASP A 17 12.55 18.95 9.68
N ARG A 18 11.73 19.60 10.50
CA ARG A 18 11.55 19.24 11.92
C ARG A 18 10.93 17.84 12.06
N PHE A 19 9.87 17.55 11.32
CA PHE A 19 9.23 16.24 11.33
C PHE A 19 10.22 15.15 10.93
N GLY A 20 10.94 15.32 9.81
CA GLY A 20 11.96 14.37 9.36
C GLY A 20 13.04 14.12 10.40
N SER A 21 13.51 15.18 11.09
CA SER A 21 14.51 15.06 12.16
C SER A 21 13.99 14.24 13.35
N ARG A 22 12.71 14.38 13.71
CA ARG A 22 12.09 13.62 14.79
C ARG A 22 11.84 12.17 14.40
N MET A 23 11.47 11.91 13.15
CA MET A 23 11.27 10.55 12.64
C MET A 23 12.56 9.73 12.55
N ALA A 24 13.74 10.36 12.66
CA ALA A 24 15.01 9.64 12.78
C ALA A 24 15.11 8.78 14.08
N ALA A 25 14.22 8.99 15.05
CA ALA A 25 14.12 8.17 16.26
C ALA A 25 13.39 6.83 16.05
N LEU A 26 12.70 6.64 14.93
CA LEU A 26 12.00 5.40 14.59
C LEU A 26 12.99 4.24 14.45
N ARG A 27 12.62 3.07 14.98
CA ARG A 27 13.44 1.84 14.97
C ARG A 27 12.87 0.77 14.06
N ARG A 28 11.56 0.68 13.98
CA ARG A 28 10.82 -0.34 13.21
C ARG A 28 10.33 0.21 11.87
N PHE A 29 9.97 1.48 11.84
CA PHE A 29 9.62 2.20 10.63
C PHE A 29 10.78 3.03 10.12
N LYS A 30 10.72 3.42 8.85
CA LYS A 30 11.65 4.38 8.29
C LYS A 30 10.89 5.41 7.47
N LEU A 31 11.06 6.69 7.79
CA LEU A 31 10.67 7.77 6.89
C LEU A 31 11.71 7.83 5.77
N ILE A 32 11.27 7.55 4.55
CA ILE A 32 12.12 7.58 3.37
C ILE A 32 12.39 9.02 2.97
N GLY A 33 13.66 9.36 2.79
CA GLY A 33 14.12 10.68 2.43
C GLY A 33 14.93 10.70 1.13
N ARG A 34 15.31 11.91 0.68
CA ARG A 34 16.13 12.06 -0.53
C ARG A 34 17.45 11.28 -0.47
N ALA A 35 18.03 11.16 0.71
CA ALA A 35 19.32 10.46 0.91
C ALA A 35 19.22 8.94 0.72
N ASP A 36 18.02 8.38 0.70
CA ASP A 36 17.79 6.94 0.48
C ASP A 36 17.89 6.53 -0.99
N PHE A 37 17.97 7.50 -1.90
CA PHE A 37 18.07 7.27 -3.34
C PHE A 37 19.36 7.84 -3.91
N SER A 38 20.00 7.08 -4.80
CA SER A 38 21.04 7.62 -5.66
C SER A 38 20.43 8.57 -6.71
N LYS A 39 21.30 9.34 -7.40
CA LYS A 39 20.84 10.24 -8.45
C LYS A 39 20.26 9.49 -9.66
N GLU A 40 20.72 8.26 -9.86
CA GLU A 40 20.26 7.36 -10.94
C GLU A 40 18.91 6.74 -10.62
N GLN A 41 18.60 6.52 -9.34
CA GLN A 41 17.33 5.92 -8.89
C GLN A 41 16.18 6.92 -8.84
N ALA A 42 16.46 8.18 -8.52
CA ALA A 42 15.42 9.20 -8.42
C ALA A 42 15.89 10.53 -9.00
N PHE A 43 15.25 10.97 -10.08
CA PHE A 43 15.48 12.27 -10.68
C PHE A 43 15.12 13.44 -9.74
N GLY A 44 13.99 13.32 -9.04
CA GLY A 44 13.50 14.30 -8.07
C GLY A 44 12.94 13.63 -6.81
N PHE A 45 12.78 14.41 -5.76
CA PHE A 45 12.18 13.98 -4.50
C PHE A 45 11.30 15.10 -3.94
N ASP A 46 10.05 14.78 -3.66
CA ASP A 46 9.10 15.71 -3.05
C ASP A 46 8.96 15.37 -1.55
N ALA A 47 9.59 16.20 -0.70
CA ALA A 47 9.58 16.02 0.74
C ALA A 47 8.18 16.19 1.37
N SER A 48 7.20 16.75 0.65
CA SER A 48 5.82 16.85 1.11
C SER A 48 5.06 15.52 1.06
N LYS A 49 5.61 14.53 0.36
CA LYS A 49 5.10 13.16 0.29
C LYS A 49 5.84 12.32 1.33
N LEU A 50 5.22 12.14 2.50
CA LEU A 50 5.82 11.40 3.60
C LEU A 50 5.66 9.89 3.34
N LEU A 51 6.72 9.26 2.90
CA LEU A 51 6.74 7.82 2.62
C LEU A 51 7.31 7.06 3.82
N LEU A 52 6.45 6.29 4.47
CA LEU A 52 6.77 5.48 5.65
C LEU A 52 6.96 4.02 5.23
N TYR A 53 8.17 3.51 5.34
CA TYR A 53 8.52 2.12 5.04
C TYR A 53 8.35 1.24 6.28
N THR A 54 7.61 0.13 6.15
CA THR A 54 7.26 -0.80 7.23
C THR A 54 8.07 -2.12 7.18
N GLY A 55 8.97 -2.28 6.21
CA GLY A 55 9.67 -3.55 5.96
C GLY A 55 10.42 -4.13 7.16
N ASN A 56 10.85 -3.29 8.10
CA ASN A 56 11.54 -3.73 9.32
C ASN A 56 10.60 -3.87 10.53
N ALA A 57 9.32 -3.54 10.36
CA ALA A 57 8.35 -3.52 11.44
C ALA A 57 7.62 -4.86 11.65
N GLY A 58 7.69 -5.77 10.68
CA GLY A 58 6.96 -7.03 10.70
C GLY A 58 5.46 -6.88 10.44
N ILE A 59 5.04 -5.74 9.90
CA ILE A 59 3.67 -5.45 9.49
C ILE A 59 3.63 -4.91 8.07
N THR A 60 2.49 -5.07 7.39
CA THR A 60 2.28 -4.49 6.06
C THR A 60 1.99 -3.00 6.13
N GLY A 61 2.15 -2.29 5.01
CA GLY A 61 1.70 -0.89 4.89
C GLY A 61 0.21 -0.75 5.18
N LYS A 62 -0.61 -1.72 4.74
CA LYS A 62 -2.05 -1.73 5.02
C LYS A 62 -2.34 -1.79 6.52
N ALA A 63 -1.63 -2.63 7.28
CA ALA A 63 -1.80 -2.72 8.72
C ALA A 63 -1.46 -1.40 9.43
N LEU A 64 -0.37 -0.72 9.03
CA LEU A 64 -0.04 0.60 9.56
C LEU A 64 -1.09 1.65 9.19
N TYR A 65 -1.58 1.62 7.94
CA TYR A 65 -2.65 2.52 7.48
C TYR A 65 -3.90 2.38 8.34
N ASP A 66 -4.34 1.14 8.59
CA ASP A 66 -5.54 0.87 9.38
C ASP A 66 -5.38 1.32 10.83
N MET A 67 -4.23 1.05 11.47
CA MET A 67 -3.94 1.55 12.82
C MET A 67 -3.98 3.07 12.89
N LEU A 68 -3.34 3.78 11.96
CA LEU A 68 -3.35 5.24 11.93
C LEU A 68 -4.76 5.80 11.79
N LEU A 69 -5.59 5.17 10.95
CA LEU A 69 -6.96 5.59 10.74
C LEU A 69 -7.86 5.29 11.94
N GLN A 70 -7.83 4.06 12.45
CA GLN A 70 -8.78 3.58 13.45
C GLN A 70 -8.43 4.05 14.86
N ASP A 71 -7.14 3.99 15.24
CA ASP A 71 -6.72 4.29 16.61
C ASP A 71 -6.41 5.78 16.81
N TYR A 72 -5.95 6.48 15.76
CA TYR A 72 -5.50 7.87 15.85
C TYR A 72 -6.31 8.86 15.02
N GLY A 73 -7.25 8.39 14.20
CA GLY A 73 -8.05 9.23 13.31
C GLY A 73 -7.21 9.98 12.28
N LEU A 74 -6.12 9.34 11.81
CA LEU A 74 -5.19 9.90 10.83
C LEU A 74 -5.37 9.19 9.49
N GLN A 75 -5.99 9.88 8.55
CA GLN A 75 -6.19 9.39 7.18
C GLN A 75 -4.92 9.58 6.37
N MET A 76 -4.36 8.49 5.88
CA MET A 76 -3.25 8.50 4.93
C MET A 76 -3.78 8.54 3.49
N GLU A 77 -2.93 8.90 2.55
CA GLU A 77 -3.28 8.90 1.13
C GLU A 77 -3.45 7.48 0.60
N MET A 78 -2.47 6.62 0.87
CA MET A 78 -2.50 5.24 0.40
C MET A 78 -1.55 4.34 1.19
N ALA A 79 -1.79 3.03 1.06
CA ALA A 79 -0.85 1.99 1.48
C ALA A 79 -0.68 0.98 0.35
N ALA A 80 0.55 0.49 0.15
CA ALA A 80 0.81 -0.58 -0.80
C ALA A 80 2.03 -1.39 -0.35
N GLY A 81 1.91 -2.71 -0.36
CA GLY A 81 2.98 -3.59 0.08
C GLY A 81 3.44 -3.28 1.50
N ASN A 82 4.65 -2.78 1.62
CA ASN A 82 5.33 -2.47 2.89
C ASN A 82 5.56 -0.96 3.10
N TYR A 83 4.70 -0.10 2.55
CA TYR A 83 4.78 1.33 2.78
C TYR A 83 3.41 1.99 2.91
N VAL A 84 3.39 3.14 3.57
CA VAL A 84 2.26 4.07 3.68
C VAL A 84 2.71 5.43 3.20
N LEU A 85 1.87 6.09 2.42
CA LEU A 85 2.09 7.45 1.93
C LEU A 85 1.12 8.42 2.59
N ALA A 86 1.65 9.48 3.19
CA ALA A 86 0.89 10.65 3.58
C ALA A 86 1.20 11.81 2.63
N MET A 87 0.17 12.49 2.16
CA MET A 87 0.30 13.74 1.42
C MET A 87 0.13 14.91 2.40
N THR A 88 1.09 15.82 2.38
CA THR A 88 1.04 17.03 3.18
C THR A 88 1.04 18.29 2.32
N SER A 89 0.54 19.37 2.86
CA SER A 89 0.38 20.63 2.17
C SER A 89 0.66 21.84 3.07
N LEU A 90 0.63 23.02 2.52
CA LEU A 90 0.70 24.29 3.25
C LEU A 90 -0.40 24.47 4.28
N MET A 91 -1.55 23.78 4.09
CA MET A 91 -2.73 23.91 4.94
C MET A 91 -2.67 23.02 6.18
N ASP A 92 -1.73 22.05 6.21
CA ASP A 92 -1.55 21.20 7.37
C ASP A 92 -0.94 21.97 8.54
N THR A 93 -1.49 21.77 9.72
CA THR A 93 -1.13 22.51 10.93
C THR A 93 0.04 21.85 11.67
N ASP A 94 0.69 22.62 12.56
CA ASP A 94 1.68 22.06 13.48
C ASP A 94 1.08 20.98 14.39
N ASP A 95 -0.21 21.11 14.76
CA ASP A 95 -0.93 20.09 15.52
C ASP A 95 -1.13 18.79 14.73
N GLY A 96 -1.49 18.88 13.45
CA GLY A 96 -1.61 17.72 12.56
C GLY A 96 -0.30 16.93 12.47
N PHE A 97 0.82 17.63 12.28
CA PHE A 97 2.15 17.00 12.27
C PHE A 97 2.52 16.40 13.63
N ALA A 98 2.22 17.09 14.75
CA ALA A 98 2.49 16.59 16.09
C ALA A 98 1.67 15.31 16.41
N ARG A 99 0.42 15.25 15.97
CA ARG A 99 -0.43 14.04 16.10
C ARG A 99 0.14 12.87 15.33
N LEU A 100 0.55 13.09 14.07
CA LEU A 100 1.16 12.04 13.25
C LEU A 100 2.46 11.54 13.86
N GLU A 101 3.31 12.47 14.33
CA GLU A 101 4.56 12.15 15.02
C GLU A 101 4.32 11.29 16.26
N ALA A 102 3.40 11.71 17.15
CA ALA A 102 3.08 10.97 18.37
C ALA A 102 2.56 9.55 18.06
N ALA A 103 1.66 9.42 17.09
CA ALA A 103 1.12 8.15 16.66
C ALA A 103 2.22 7.20 16.14
N LEU A 104 3.10 7.69 15.26
CA LEU A 104 4.18 6.87 14.69
C LEU A 104 5.19 6.42 15.74
N LEU A 105 5.58 7.30 16.66
CA LEU A 105 6.51 6.96 17.76
C LEU A 105 5.89 5.97 18.72
N GLU A 106 4.60 6.09 19.04
CA GLU A 106 3.89 5.15 19.92
C GLU A 106 3.78 3.78 19.27
N ILE A 107 3.36 3.69 18.01
CA ILE A 107 3.24 2.41 17.28
C ILE A 107 4.64 1.76 17.17
N ASP A 108 5.68 2.53 16.83
CA ASP A 108 7.06 2.04 16.75
C ASP A 108 7.55 1.45 18.08
N ALA A 109 7.26 2.12 19.18
CA ALA A 109 7.60 1.65 20.52
C ALA A 109 6.85 0.36 20.89
N ARG A 110 5.54 0.27 20.61
CA ARG A 110 4.72 -0.93 20.82
C ARG A 110 5.28 -2.14 20.06
N LEU A 111 5.57 -1.97 18.79
CA LEU A 111 6.14 -3.03 17.94
C LEU A 111 7.57 -3.41 18.37
N SER A 112 8.35 -2.45 18.87
CA SER A 112 9.69 -2.72 19.41
C SER A 112 9.64 -3.52 20.72
N ALA A 113 8.58 -3.38 21.49
CA ALA A 113 8.34 -4.16 22.73
C ALA A 113 7.77 -5.58 22.46
N GLY A 114 7.62 -5.97 21.18
CA GLY A 114 7.06 -7.28 20.81
C GLY A 114 5.55 -7.40 21.00
N GLN A 115 4.86 -6.29 21.22
CA GLN A 115 3.40 -6.26 21.28
C GLN A 115 2.88 -6.32 19.85
N THR A 116 2.24 -7.43 19.50
CA THR A 116 1.52 -7.56 18.22
C THR A 116 0.44 -6.49 18.14
N ALA A 117 0.28 -5.89 16.98
CA ALA A 117 -0.83 -4.99 16.72
C ALA A 117 -2.14 -5.76 16.88
N HIS A 118 -2.75 -5.66 18.07
CA HIS A 118 -4.13 -6.11 18.24
C HIS A 118 -5.03 -5.01 17.69
N PRO A 119 -5.97 -5.29 16.77
CA PRO A 119 -7.11 -4.42 16.59
C PRO A 119 -7.81 -4.34 17.94
N ALA A 120 -8.05 -3.13 18.40
CA ALA A 120 -8.82 -2.89 19.60
C ALA A 120 -10.15 -3.63 19.49
N ASP A 121 -10.51 -4.31 20.56
CA ASP A 121 -11.78 -5.01 20.78
C ASP A 121 -12.92 -3.97 20.80
N HIS A 122 -13.42 -3.56 19.63
CA HIS A 122 -14.62 -2.74 19.50
C HIS A 122 -15.81 -3.63 19.19
N THR A 123 -16.27 -4.33 20.24
CA THR A 123 -17.62 -4.87 20.31
C THR A 123 -18.61 -3.72 20.35
N GLN A 124 -19.57 -3.75 19.45
CA GLN A 124 -20.85 -3.05 19.36
C GLN A 124 -20.90 -1.72 18.62
N LEU A 125 -21.27 -1.84 17.35
CA LEU A 125 -22.44 -1.14 16.82
C LEU A 125 -23.04 -2.01 15.70
N SER A 126 -24.22 -2.54 16.01
CA SER A 126 -25.05 -3.38 15.17
C SER A 126 -25.45 -2.69 13.87
N GLN A 127 -25.19 -3.35 12.74
CA GLN A 127 -26.13 -3.39 11.62
C GLN A 127 -25.98 -4.73 10.90
N GLU A 128 -27.09 -5.43 10.83
CA GLU A 128 -27.30 -6.70 10.16
C GLU A 128 -26.98 -6.59 8.66
N SER A 129 -26.09 -7.43 8.17
CA SER A 129 -26.10 -7.89 6.78
C SER A 129 -25.42 -9.26 6.75
N THR A 130 -26.21 -10.22 6.35
CA THR A 130 -25.89 -11.62 6.12
C THR A 130 -24.76 -11.79 5.12
N ALA A 131 -23.62 -12.36 5.54
CA ALA A 131 -22.67 -13.06 4.68
C ALA A 131 -21.68 -13.90 5.51
N GLY A 132 -21.39 -15.07 5.03
CA GLY A 132 -20.70 -16.22 5.54
C GLY A 132 -19.46 -16.03 6.43
N GLU A 133 -19.31 -16.96 7.33
CA GLU A 133 -18.17 -17.15 8.22
C GLU A 133 -16.87 -17.32 7.42
N ILE A 134 -15.98 -16.32 7.51
CA ILE A 134 -14.56 -16.49 7.13
C ILE A 134 -13.80 -16.76 8.43
N THR A 135 -13.34 -17.97 8.60
CA THR A 135 -12.43 -18.41 9.65
C THR A 135 -11.16 -17.57 9.63
N GLN A 136 -10.95 -16.81 10.70
CA GLN A 136 -9.69 -16.08 10.94
C GLN A 136 -8.56 -17.09 11.18
N SER A 137 -7.73 -17.31 10.17
CA SER A 137 -6.44 -17.97 10.32
C SER A 137 -5.47 -17.01 11.01
N SER A 138 -5.01 -17.36 12.19
CA SER A 138 -3.97 -16.66 12.93
C SER A 138 -2.66 -16.70 12.14
N VAL A 139 -2.31 -15.60 11.46
CA VAL A 139 -1.01 -15.44 10.79
C VAL A 139 0.06 -15.27 11.88
N THR A 140 0.98 -16.22 11.98
CA THR A 140 2.11 -16.16 12.89
C THR A 140 3.14 -15.13 12.46
N ALA A 141 3.89 -14.52 13.40
CA ALA A 141 4.89 -13.47 13.13
C ALA A 141 5.98 -13.88 12.09
N ALA A 142 6.24 -15.16 11.93
CA ALA A 142 7.19 -15.69 10.94
C ALA A 142 6.66 -15.54 9.51
N SER A 143 5.36 -15.76 9.27
CA SER A 143 4.72 -15.61 7.96
C SER A 143 4.60 -14.13 7.54
N ALA A 144 4.47 -13.22 8.49
CA ALA A 144 4.44 -11.77 8.22
C ALA A 144 5.79 -11.25 7.66
N SER A 145 6.92 -11.76 8.15
CA SER A 145 8.26 -11.39 7.68
C SER A 145 8.55 -11.88 6.25
N GLU A 146 8.09 -13.08 5.89
CA GLU A 146 8.24 -13.61 4.53
C GLU A 146 7.35 -12.86 3.53
N ASN A 147 6.12 -12.52 3.90
CA ASN A 147 5.20 -11.76 3.07
C ASN A 147 5.74 -10.35 2.75
N VAL A 148 6.34 -9.66 3.72
CA VAL A 148 6.90 -8.33 3.53
C VAL A 148 8.00 -8.31 2.45
N SER A 149 8.84 -9.35 2.37
CA SER A 149 9.88 -9.44 1.34
C SER A 149 9.32 -9.71 -0.06
N GLN A 150 8.18 -10.37 -0.16
CA GLN A 150 7.51 -10.69 -1.43
C GLN A 150 6.87 -9.44 -2.06
N PHE A 151 6.34 -8.51 -1.25
CA PHE A 151 5.79 -7.24 -1.78
C PHE A 151 6.83 -6.35 -2.47
N ALA A 152 8.11 -6.51 -2.18
CA ALA A 152 9.17 -5.76 -2.86
C ALA A 152 9.32 -6.14 -4.35
N GLN A 153 8.77 -7.28 -4.77
CA GLN A 153 8.85 -7.79 -6.12
C GLN A 153 7.51 -7.78 -6.88
N LEU A 154 6.49 -7.13 -6.31
CA LEU A 154 5.28 -6.82 -7.07
C LEU A 154 5.63 -5.94 -8.29
N TYR A 155 4.77 -5.91 -9.25
CA TYR A 155 4.95 -5.12 -10.49
C TYR A 155 6.12 -5.58 -11.36
N THR A 156 6.38 -6.88 -11.40
CA THR A 156 7.32 -7.46 -12.37
C THR A 156 6.72 -7.34 -13.77
N PRO A 157 7.42 -6.71 -14.74
CA PRO A 157 6.92 -6.65 -16.11
C PRO A 157 6.63 -8.03 -16.68
N GLN A 158 5.49 -8.17 -17.33
CA GLN A 158 5.06 -9.40 -17.99
C GLN A 158 5.35 -9.33 -19.49
N GLU A 159 5.29 -10.47 -20.18
CA GLU A 159 5.40 -10.53 -21.63
C GLU A 159 4.18 -9.88 -22.29
N GLN A 160 4.37 -8.79 -23.01
CA GLN A 160 3.33 -8.17 -23.84
C GLN A 160 3.20 -8.98 -25.15
N VAL A 161 2.08 -9.66 -25.33
CA VAL A 161 1.81 -10.53 -26.48
C VAL A 161 1.11 -9.79 -27.61
N CYS A 162 0.21 -8.87 -27.26
CA CYS A 162 -0.50 -8.00 -28.20
C CYS A 162 -0.71 -6.63 -27.57
N THR A 163 -1.18 -5.67 -28.35
CA THR A 163 -1.46 -4.32 -27.84
C THR A 163 -2.64 -4.33 -26.88
N ILE A 164 -2.70 -3.34 -25.99
CA ILE A 164 -3.82 -3.12 -25.06
C ILE A 164 -5.15 -3.02 -25.84
N ALA A 165 -5.16 -2.31 -26.95
CA ALA A 165 -6.36 -2.13 -27.76
C ALA A 165 -6.85 -3.47 -28.35
N GLU A 166 -5.93 -4.29 -28.89
CA GLU A 166 -6.29 -5.62 -29.43
C GLU A 166 -6.84 -6.53 -28.34
N ALA A 167 -6.28 -6.49 -27.13
CA ALA A 167 -6.75 -7.30 -26.02
C ALA A 167 -8.15 -6.86 -25.55
N LEU A 168 -8.38 -5.55 -25.39
CA LEU A 168 -9.67 -5.01 -24.97
C LEU A 168 -10.79 -5.24 -25.99
N ASP A 169 -10.47 -5.23 -27.30
CA ASP A 169 -11.41 -5.45 -28.40
C ASP A 169 -11.63 -6.95 -28.71
N SER A 170 -10.87 -7.84 -28.08
CA SER A 170 -10.96 -9.29 -28.31
C SER A 170 -12.20 -9.91 -27.70
N ALA A 171 -12.58 -11.09 -28.21
CA ALA A 171 -13.54 -11.94 -27.51
C ALA A 171 -12.95 -12.43 -26.19
N GLN A 172 -13.71 -12.27 -25.12
CA GLN A 172 -13.25 -12.55 -23.76
C GLN A 172 -13.95 -13.78 -23.19
N GLU A 173 -13.29 -14.44 -22.24
CA GLU A 173 -13.88 -15.44 -21.37
C GLU A 173 -13.37 -15.25 -19.93
N ALA A 174 -14.20 -15.67 -18.97
CA ALA A 174 -13.83 -15.66 -17.55
C ALA A 174 -13.14 -16.98 -17.20
N VAL A 175 -11.98 -16.91 -16.58
CA VAL A 175 -11.20 -18.07 -16.12
C VAL A 175 -10.82 -17.84 -14.66
N GLU A 176 -11.00 -18.86 -13.82
CA GLU A 176 -10.54 -18.83 -12.45
C GLU A 176 -9.06 -18.43 -12.40
N LEU A 177 -8.70 -17.46 -11.57
CA LEU A 177 -7.34 -16.88 -11.53
C LEU A 177 -6.26 -17.95 -11.40
N LYS A 178 -6.47 -18.96 -10.57
CA LYS A 178 -5.52 -20.07 -10.35
C LYS A 178 -5.27 -20.90 -11.60
N ASN A 179 -6.22 -20.91 -12.54
CA ASN A 179 -6.16 -21.66 -13.80
C ASN A 179 -5.79 -20.77 -15.00
N ALA A 180 -5.56 -19.47 -14.77
CA ALA A 180 -5.34 -18.48 -15.84
C ALA A 180 -3.89 -18.42 -16.32
N THR A 181 -2.96 -19.15 -15.71
CA THR A 181 -1.53 -19.15 -16.11
C THR A 181 -1.37 -19.52 -17.58
N GLY A 182 -0.57 -18.74 -18.31
CA GLY A 182 -0.31 -18.90 -19.75
C GLY A 182 -1.35 -18.21 -20.66
N ARG A 183 -2.50 -17.82 -20.13
CA ARG A 183 -3.52 -17.07 -20.87
C ARG A 183 -3.09 -15.60 -21.03
N ILE A 184 -3.73 -14.89 -21.95
CA ILE A 184 -3.50 -13.46 -22.19
C ILE A 184 -4.64 -12.71 -21.52
N VAL A 185 -4.29 -11.82 -20.57
CA VAL A 185 -5.31 -11.02 -19.88
C VAL A 185 -5.93 -10.00 -20.84
N SER A 186 -7.25 -9.85 -20.75
CA SER A 186 -8.01 -8.95 -21.62
C SER A 186 -8.50 -7.68 -20.92
N ASP A 187 -8.29 -7.56 -19.61
CA ASP A 187 -8.63 -6.36 -18.84
C ASP A 187 -7.52 -6.07 -17.82
N TYR A 188 -7.52 -4.88 -17.23
CA TYR A 188 -6.56 -4.51 -16.19
C TYR A 188 -6.86 -5.25 -14.89
N ILE A 189 -5.81 -5.79 -14.24
CA ILE A 189 -5.86 -6.24 -12.85
C ILE A 189 -4.87 -5.37 -12.07
N TYR A 190 -5.33 -4.62 -11.08
CA TYR A 190 -4.52 -3.60 -10.40
C TYR A 190 -4.89 -3.46 -8.92
N LEU A 191 -3.93 -2.94 -8.15
CA LEU A 191 -4.17 -2.52 -6.77
C LEU A 191 -4.62 -1.05 -6.75
N TYR A 192 -5.63 -0.74 -5.97
CA TYR A 192 -6.01 0.65 -5.73
C TYR A 192 -6.20 0.90 -4.23
N PRO A 193 -5.60 1.99 -3.69
CA PRO A 193 -4.55 2.82 -4.28
C PRO A 193 -3.22 2.07 -4.47
N PRO A 194 -2.33 2.42 -5.42
CA PRO A 194 -2.29 3.65 -6.23
C PRO A 194 -2.89 3.51 -7.65
N GLY A 195 -3.40 2.36 -8.06
CA GLY A 195 -3.89 2.14 -9.41
C GLY A 195 -2.81 1.67 -10.39
N ILE A 196 -1.71 1.09 -9.87
CA ILE A 196 -0.65 0.50 -10.70
C ILE A 196 -1.07 -0.92 -11.10
N PRO A 197 -1.09 -1.26 -12.40
CA PRO A 197 -1.44 -2.59 -12.86
C PRO A 197 -0.46 -3.67 -12.35
N LEU A 198 -1.01 -4.77 -11.89
CA LEU A 198 -0.29 -6.05 -11.71
C LEU A 198 -0.25 -6.81 -13.03
N LEU A 199 -1.32 -6.66 -13.84
CA LEU A 199 -1.44 -7.15 -15.19
C LEU A 199 -2.15 -6.10 -16.04
N ALA A 200 -1.63 -5.83 -17.23
CA ALA A 200 -2.24 -4.96 -18.23
C ALA A 200 -2.79 -5.79 -19.40
N PRO A 201 -3.87 -5.34 -20.09
CA PRO A 201 -4.44 -6.05 -21.22
C PRO A 201 -3.38 -6.37 -22.28
N GLY A 202 -3.39 -7.60 -22.79
CA GLY A 202 -2.43 -8.11 -23.77
C GLY A 202 -1.19 -8.75 -23.17
N GLU A 203 -1.03 -8.73 -21.84
CA GLU A 203 0.07 -9.43 -21.17
C GLU A 203 -0.27 -10.89 -20.91
N ARG A 204 0.78 -11.74 -20.93
CA ARG A 204 0.66 -13.15 -20.56
C ARG A 204 0.69 -13.32 -19.05
N ILE A 205 -0.33 -13.96 -18.50
CA ILE A 205 -0.45 -14.27 -17.09
C ILE A 205 0.60 -15.34 -16.72
N THR A 206 1.55 -14.98 -15.88
CA THR A 206 2.56 -15.93 -15.36
C THR A 206 2.10 -16.54 -14.03
N GLU A 207 2.70 -17.67 -13.65
CA GLU A 207 2.48 -18.28 -12.35
C GLU A 207 2.84 -17.33 -11.21
N LYS A 208 3.89 -16.50 -11.39
CA LYS A 208 4.28 -15.47 -10.44
C LYS A 208 3.19 -14.41 -10.30
N ALA A 209 2.63 -13.92 -11.41
CA ALA A 209 1.56 -12.91 -11.36
C ALA A 209 0.33 -13.44 -10.61
N VAL A 210 -0.06 -14.70 -10.82
CA VAL A 210 -1.14 -15.35 -10.07
C VAL A 210 -0.82 -15.37 -8.57
N LYS A 211 0.38 -15.80 -8.19
CA LYS A 211 0.81 -15.82 -6.78
C LYS A 211 0.82 -14.44 -6.15
N ASP A 212 1.31 -13.43 -6.88
CA ASP A 212 1.37 -12.04 -6.41
C ASP A 212 -0.05 -11.47 -6.17
N ILE A 213 -0.99 -11.75 -7.07
CA ILE A 213 -2.40 -11.32 -6.92
C ILE A 213 -3.06 -12.03 -5.72
N CYS A 214 -2.88 -13.35 -5.58
CA CYS A 214 -3.40 -14.08 -4.43
C CYS A 214 -2.82 -13.55 -3.11
N LEU A 215 -1.51 -13.29 -3.06
CA LEU A 215 -0.85 -12.70 -1.88
C LEU A 215 -1.46 -11.35 -1.50
N CYS A 216 -1.77 -10.51 -2.49
CA CYS A 216 -2.42 -9.22 -2.24
C CYS A 216 -3.82 -9.40 -1.64
N LEU A 217 -4.64 -10.32 -2.18
CA LEU A 217 -5.97 -10.63 -1.67
C LEU A 217 -5.91 -11.16 -0.23
N GLU A 218 -5.05 -12.15 0.04
CA GLU A 218 -4.83 -12.73 1.36
C GLU A 218 -4.32 -11.71 2.39
N SER A 219 -3.57 -10.70 1.93
CA SER A 219 -3.05 -9.62 2.78
C SER A 219 -4.05 -8.46 2.97
N GLY A 220 -5.28 -8.59 2.48
CA GLY A 220 -6.35 -7.61 2.65
C GLY A 220 -6.25 -6.39 1.74
N PHE A 221 -5.44 -6.44 0.66
CA PHE A 221 -5.45 -5.39 -0.35
C PHE A 221 -6.65 -5.53 -1.28
N THR A 222 -7.20 -4.40 -1.70
CA THR A 222 -8.27 -4.39 -2.69
C THR A 222 -7.67 -4.53 -4.09
N VAL A 223 -7.90 -5.68 -4.72
CA VAL A 223 -7.53 -5.96 -6.10
C VAL A 223 -8.74 -5.67 -6.98
N HIS A 224 -8.58 -4.79 -7.95
CA HIS A 224 -9.60 -4.43 -8.93
C HIS A 224 -9.35 -5.15 -10.27
N GLY A 225 -10.41 -5.29 -11.07
CA GLY A 225 -10.34 -5.91 -12.39
C GLY A 225 -10.53 -7.42 -12.39
N LEU A 226 -10.69 -8.03 -11.22
CA LEU A 226 -11.16 -9.40 -11.12
C LEU A 226 -12.69 -9.43 -11.25
N LEU A 227 -13.19 -10.43 -11.96
CA LEU A 227 -14.60 -10.78 -12.04
C LEU A 227 -15.04 -11.50 -10.75
N PRO A 228 -16.36 -11.71 -10.52
CA PRO A 228 -16.84 -12.50 -9.39
C PRO A 228 -16.12 -13.86 -9.28
N ASP A 229 -16.02 -14.39 -8.06
CA ASP A 229 -15.35 -15.66 -7.76
C ASP A 229 -13.85 -15.68 -8.14
N GLU A 230 -13.17 -14.54 -8.01
CA GLU A 230 -11.74 -14.37 -8.31
C GLU A 230 -11.37 -14.84 -9.73
N GLN A 231 -12.19 -14.53 -10.70
CA GLN A 231 -11.94 -14.87 -12.10
C GLN A 231 -11.22 -13.72 -12.82
N ALA A 232 -10.32 -14.07 -13.74
CA ALA A 232 -9.68 -13.14 -14.65
C ALA A 232 -10.39 -13.13 -16.00
N ALA A 233 -10.58 -11.95 -16.59
CA ALA A 233 -11.00 -11.84 -17.98
C ALA A 233 -9.78 -12.11 -18.87
N VAL A 234 -9.90 -13.08 -19.78
CA VAL A 234 -8.81 -13.47 -20.69
C VAL A 234 -9.32 -13.54 -22.14
N MET A 235 -8.40 -13.37 -23.08
CA MET A 235 -8.69 -13.56 -24.50
C MET A 235 -9.05 -15.01 -24.79
N LYS A 236 -10.05 -15.22 -25.65
CA LYS A 236 -10.45 -16.56 -26.14
C LYS A 236 -9.42 -17.16 -27.06
#